data_fb7596645f55650116fdc539f12a1709
#
_entry.id   fb7596645f55650116fdc539f12a1709
#
_cell.length_a   1.000
_cell.length_b   1.000
_cell.length_c   1.000
_cell.angle_alpha   90.00
_cell.angle_beta   90.00
_cell.angle_gamma   90.00
#
_symmetry.space_group_name_H-M   'P 1'
#
loop_
_entity.id
_entity.type
_entity.pdbx_description
1 polymer ?
#
loop_
_entity_poly.entity_id
_entity_poly.type
_entity_poly.pdbx_seq_one_letter_code
_entity_poly.pdbx_strand_id
1 'polypeptide(L)'
;MDNTIILPPGYDATITSGNNRDADLPAYSSLSSMGQVVPPNLTELSEGAPSKEFSYHISLKGNNSSASLVLYGNASLSKHSPAFLGGSRVNGLVKVNVESGESINAVVISIQGKIISGSRQHIFLEYTQTLWSSSSDSHKSDGKLQGEHNWPFKLHFPKEVTLTVGTKDAPRVEVFHLPQSFMERHAKASIQYEVIARFARGMLKTDHRIIAPFVYIPIIRPEPPSQLRSDAYERNETIPGPIADPQGWHTLTPVQIQGKLFTRQATISCILSLALPLSYTRGSVIPLHLVIQSNDTQALETLSSPHAIICRLRRILRYFDTTTYVRRYYPDENKTVDPKTRREELEHSELATWWPFVESPSLEKASFQRTLSGEIVLSPELMPTTAIGRFQLEYSVVLFQFDANSFHPENNNILSDCAVEIATAFPPGPRQRMHTGP
;
A
#
# COMPACT_ATOMS: atom_id res chain seq x y z
N MET A 1 -32.43 48.91 16.52
CA MET A 1 -32.73 47.53 16.10
C MET A 1 -31.45 46.74 16.24
N ASP A 2 -31.28 46.16 17.41
CA ASP A 2 -30.08 45.45 17.80
C ASP A 2 -30.07 44.03 17.18
N ASN A 3 -29.04 43.74 16.39
CA ASN A 3 -28.77 42.40 15.91
C ASN A 3 -27.81 41.68 16.89
N THR A 4 -28.37 40.94 17.82
CA THR A 4 -27.63 40.12 18.75
C THR A 4 -27.32 38.78 18.07
N ILE A 5 -26.04 38.52 17.78
CA ILE A 5 -25.54 37.22 17.30
C ILE A 5 -25.47 36.28 18.51
N ILE A 6 -26.29 35.22 18.51
CA ILE A 6 -26.26 34.14 19.50
C ILE A 6 -25.18 33.17 19.12
N LEU A 7 -24.10 33.10 19.92
CA LEU A 7 -23.07 32.06 19.84
C LEU A 7 -23.56 30.77 20.53
N PRO A 8 -23.26 29.59 20.00
CA PRO A 8 -23.60 28.34 20.65
C PRO A 8 -22.78 28.11 21.93
N PRO A 9 -23.30 27.37 22.93
CA PRO A 9 -22.67 27.20 24.23
C PRO A 9 -21.39 26.38 24.14
N GLY A 10 -20.35 26.85 24.82
CA GLY A 10 -19.09 26.16 25.00
C GLY A 10 -19.27 24.93 25.90
N TYR A 11 -18.68 23.82 25.49
CA TYR A 11 -18.58 22.61 26.30
C TYR A 11 -17.42 22.77 27.30
N ASP A 12 -17.75 22.90 28.57
CA ASP A 12 -16.81 22.78 29.67
C ASP A 12 -16.39 21.30 29.81
N ALA A 13 -15.11 21.04 29.62
CA ALA A 13 -14.52 19.71 29.83
C ALA A 13 -14.21 19.53 31.32
N THR A 14 -15.18 19.03 32.09
CA THR A 14 -14.90 18.45 33.40
C THR A 14 -14.39 17.00 33.24
N ILE A 15 -13.11 16.81 33.55
CA ILE A 15 -12.45 15.52 33.62
C ILE A 15 -13.03 14.74 34.83
N THR A 16 -13.79 13.71 34.56
CA THR A 16 -14.05 12.63 35.52
C THR A 16 -13.42 11.35 35.02
N SER A 17 -12.50 10.85 35.82
CA SER A 17 -11.80 9.58 35.68
C SER A 17 -12.78 8.39 35.58
N GLY A 18 -12.73 7.63 34.49
CA GLY A 18 -13.54 6.42 34.32
C GLY A 18 -13.17 5.62 33.07
N ASN A 19 -12.39 4.58 33.26
CA ASN A 19 -12.16 3.41 32.39
C ASN A 19 -11.61 3.66 30.96
N ASN A 20 -10.30 3.69 30.88
CA ASN A 20 -9.49 3.43 29.67
C ASN A 20 -9.86 2.07 29.04
N ARG A 21 -10.67 2.08 27.98
CA ARG A 21 -10.80 0.97 27.02
C ARG A 21 -10.44 1.33 25.58
N ASP A 22 -10.08 2.60 25.32
CA ASP A 22 -9.72 3.08 23.96
C ASP A 22 -8.23 3.42 23.80
N ALA A 23 -7.37 2.96 24.71
CA ALA A 23 -6.01 3.48 24.81
C ALA A 23 -4.92 2.69 24.05
N ASP A 24 -5.23 1.61 23.32
CA ASP A 24 -4.18 0.76 22.74
C ASP A 24 -4.40 0.31 21.29
N LEU A 25 -4.87 1.21 20.44
CA LEU A 25 -4.61 1.03 19.02
C LEU A 25 -3.23 1.65 18.71
N PRO A 26 -2.26 0.86 18.23
CA PRO A 26 -0.97 1.43 17.81
C PRO A 26 -1.24 2.51 16.77
N ALA A 27 -0.66 3.69 17.00
CA ALA A 27 -0.82 4.84 16.12
C ALA A 27 -0.13 4.56 14.77
N TYR A 28 -0.84 3.95 13.83
CA TYR A 28 -0.40 3.75 12.45
C TYR A 28 -0.20 5.08 11.70
N SER A 29 -0.75 6.18 12.22
CA SER A 29 -0.46 7.53 11.75
C SER A 29 1.01 7.94 11.87
N SER A 30 1.82 7.20 12.65
CA SER A 30 3.26 7.45 12.73
C SER A 30 4.04 6.97 11.51
N LEU A 31 3.45 6.16 10.62
CA LEU A 31 4.08 5.83 9.34
C LEU A 31 4.02 7.01 8.36
N SER A 32 2.95 7.83 8.43
CA SER A 32 2.79 9.04 7.60
C SER A 32 3.54 10.27 8.13
N SER A 33 3.89 10.30 9.43
CA SER A 33 4.58 11.45 10.06
C SER A 33 6.10 11.27 10.15
N MET A 34 6.62 10.12 9.76
CA MET A 34 8.06 9.90 9.69
C MET A 34 8.55 10.28 8.30
N GLY A 35 9.05 11.49 8.14
CA GLY A 35 9.99 11.88 7.09
C GLY A 35 11.30 11.07 7.20
N GLN A 36 11.19 9.74 7.34
CA GLN A 36 12.30 8.81 7.27
C GLN A 36 12.31 8.23 5.87
N VAL A 37 13.35 8.62 5.15
CA VAL A 37 13.80 7.98 3.92
C VAL A 37 13.61 6.47 4.08
N VAL A 38 12.61 5.90 3.36
CA VAL A 38 12.52 4.45 3.23
C VAL A 38 13.86 4.01 2.66
N PRO A 39 14.62 3.15 3.35
CA PRO A 39 15.95 2.83 2.88
C PRO A 39 15.88 2.29 1.47
N PRO A 40 16.79 2.70 0.60
CA PRO A 40 16.72 2.47 -0.83
C PRO A 40 16.74 0.99 -1.24
N ASN A 41 16.98 0.07 -0.32
CA ASN A 41 17.01 -1.36 -0.60
C ASN A 41 16.43 -2.18 0.56
N LEU A 42 15.13 -2.50 0.48
CA LEU A 42 14.46 -3.35 1.49
C LEU A 42 15.10 -4.74 1.60
N THR A 43 15.80 -5.21 0.59
CA THR A 43 16.46 -6.53 0.58
C THR A 43 17.73 -6.53 1.43
N GLU A 44 18.49 -5.45 1.45
CA GLU A 44 19.69 -5.30 2.29
C GLU A 44 19.34 -5.20 3.78
N LEU A 45 18.11 -4.80 4.10
CA LEU A 45 17.63 -4.72 5.48
C LEU A 45 17.25 -6.08 6.08
N SER A 46 17.07 -7.13 5.26
CA SER A 46 16.66 -8.45 5.74
C SER A 46 17.82 -9.25 6.37
N GLU A 47 19.06 -8.97 6.00
CA GLU A 47 20.25 -9.66 6.49
C GLU A 47 21.08 -8.71 7.38
N GLY A 48 20.85 -8.74 8.70
CA GLY A 48 21.66 -8.00 9.67
C GLY A 48 21.05 -6.73 10.25
N ALA A 49 19.80 -6.40 9.94
CA ALA A 49 19.11 -5.27 10.57
C ALA A 49 18.97 -5.50 12.09
N PRO A 50 19.17 -4.44 12.91
CA PRO A 50 19.01 -4.55 14.35
C PRO A 50 17.60 -5.01 14.72
N SER A 51 17.51 -6.12 15.45
CA SER A 51 16.26 -6.64 15.97
C SER A 51 15.87 -5.91 17.25
N LYS A 52 14.61 -5.49 17.33
CA LYS A 52 14.01 -4.88 18.51
C LYS A 52 12.99 -5.83 19.13
N GLU A 53 12.99 -5.88 20.44
CA GLU A 53 12.03 -6.63 21.24
C GLU A 53 10.77 -5.81 21.48
N PHE A 54 9.60 -6.42 21.24
CA PHE A 54 8.28 -5.89 21.54
C PHE A 54 7.53 -6.87 22.42
N SER A 55 7.20 -6.45 23.64
CA SER A 55 6.60 -7.33 24.66
C SER A 55 5.16 -6.93 24.96
N TYR A 56 4.28 -7.94 24.98
CA TYR A 56 2.84 -7.82 25.28
C TYR A 56 2.53 -8.72 26.48
N HIS A 57 1.80 -8.20 27.46
CA HIS A 57 1.58 -8.90 28.74
C HIS A 57 0.09 -8.98 29.08
N ILE A 58 -0.30 -10.07 29.72
CA ILE A 58 -1.60 -10.21 30.39
C ILE A 58 -1.43 -10.84 31.77
N SER A 59 -2.30 -10.48 32.70
CA SER A 59 -2.47 -11.19 33.95
C SER A 59 -3.43 -12.36 33.75
N LEU A 60 -3.07 -13.53 34.21
CA LEU A 60 -3.91 -14.71 34.24
C LEU A 60 -4.74 -14.70 35.53
N LYS A 61 -5.84 -15.47 35.57
CA LYS A 61 -6.63 -15.60 36.81
C LYS A 61 -5.86 -16.42 37.83
N GLY A 62 -5.50 -15.82 38.94
CA GLY A 62 -4.71 -16.37 40.03
C GLY A 62 -3.73 -15.32 40.57
N ASN A 63 -3.43 -15.33 41.85
CA ASN A 63 -2.41 -14.43 42.40
C ASN A 63 -1.08 -14.73 41.73
N ASN A 64 -0.45 -13.69 41.13
CA ASN A 64 0.88 -13.70 40.50
C ASN A 64 1.04 -14.57 39.23
N SER A 65 -0.03 -15.05 38.61
CA SER A 65 0.07 -15.74 37.31
C SER A 65 0.01 -14.77 36.14
N SER A 66 0.94 -14.90 35.21
CA SER A 66 1.06 -14.00 34.06
C SER A 66 1.47 -14.72 32.78
N ALA A 67 1.15 -14.11 31.65
CA ALA A 67 1.65 -14.56 30.37
C ALA A 67 2.16 -13.37 29.55
N SER A 68 3.18 -13.60 28.72
CA SER A 68 3.70 -12.61 27.81
C SER A 68 4.02 -13.21 26.44
N LEU A 69 3.82 -12.37 25.41
CA LEU A 69 4.23 -12.62 24.05
C LEU A 69 5.30 -11.61 23.67
N VAL A 70 6.45 -12.10 23.29
CA VAL A 70 7.60 -11.30 22.84
C VAL A 70 7.76 -11.52 21.33
N LEU A 71 7.83 -10.44 20.56
CA LEU A 71 8.12 -10.46 19.13
C LEU A 71 9.44 -9.74 18.84
N TYR A 72 10.24 -10.29 17.95
CA TYR A 72 11.49 -9.70 17.49
C TYR A 72 11.27 -9.11 16.09
N GLY A 73 11.07 -7.78 16.02
CA GLY A 73 10.81 -7.06 14.79
C GLY A 73 12.02 -6.27 14.28
N ASN A 74 11.99 -5.85 13.03
CA ASN A 74 13.02 -5.01 12.44
C ASN A 74 12.89 -3.56 12.96
N ALA A 75 13.91 -3.08 13.70
CA ALA A 75 13.92 -1.76 14.32
C ALA A 75 14.01 -0.61 13.30
N SER A 76 14.55 -0.86 12.11
CA SER A 76 14.70 0.14 11.05
C SER A 76 13.40 0.46 10.33
N LEU A 77 12.45 -0.48 10.34
CA LEU A 77 11.15 -0.32 9.65
C LEU A 77 10.08 0.34 10.50
N SER A 78 10.13 0.14 11.83
CA SER A 78 9.16 0.73 12.74
C SER A 78 9.73 0.85 14.15
N LYS A 79 9.50 2.00 14.80
CA LYS A 79 9.93 2.27 16.17
C LYS A 79 8.90 1.79 17.21
N HIS A 80 7.63 1.74 16.84
CA HIS A 80 6.52 1.56 17.79
C HIS A 80 5.86 0.19 17.72
N SER A 81 5.95 -0.49 16.57
CA SER A 81 5.32 -1.80 16.34
C SER A 81 6.29 -2.75 15.67
N PRO A 82 6.19 -4.07 15.93
CA PRO A 82 6.96 -5.05 15.16
C PRO A 82 6.69 -4.87 13.67
N ALA A 83 7.72 -4.95 12.83
CA ALA A 83 7.58 -4.90 11.39
C ALA A 83 8.33 -6.07 10.75
N PHE A 84 7.68 -6.69 9.75
CA PHE A 84 8.19 -7.85 9.04
C PHE A 84 8.12 -7.64 7.53
N LEU A 85 9.17 -8.04 6.84
CA LEU A 85 9.25 -8.01 5.38
C LEU A 85 8.71 -9.30 4.74
N GLY A 86 8.25 -9.20 3.52
CA GLY A 86 7.85 -10.36 2.72
C GLY A 86 8.95 -11.41 2.64
N GLY A 87 8.61 -12.68 2.94
CA GLY A 87 9.55 -13.78 2.98
C GLY A 87 10.37 -13.90 4.28
N SER A 88 10.26 -12.95 5.22
CA SER A 88 10.88 -13.08 6.54
C SER A 88 10.11 -14.06 7.43
N ARG A 89 10.72 -14.41 8.57
CA ARG A 89 10.08 -15.22 9.61
C ARG A 89 9.62 -14.32 10.74
N VAL A 90 8.44 -14.62 11.28
CA VAL A 90 7.98 -14.02 12.54
C VAL A 90 8.57 -14.83 13.68
N ASN A 91 9.57 -14.26 14.36
CA ASN A 91 10.26 -14.88 15.49
C ASN A 91 9.74 -14.29 16.77
N GLY A 92 9.58 -15.13 17.79
CA GLY A 92 9.12 -14.67 19.08
C GLY A 92 9.27 -15.72 20.19
N LEU A 93 8.77 -15.35 21.35
CA LEU A 93 8.82 -16.16 22.57
C LEU A 93 7.50 -15.97 23.32
N VAL A 94 6.84 -17.08 23.67
CA VAL A 94 5.73 -17.06 24.60
C VAL A 94 6.26 -17.46 25.96
N LYS A 95 6.05 -16.63 26.99
CA LYS A 95 6.40 -16.90 28.39
C LYS A 95 5.13 -17.00 29.21
N VAL A 96 5.09 -17.97 30.11
CA VAL A 96 3.96 -18.14 31.03
C VAL A 96 4.55 -18.45 32.40
N ASN A 97 4.04 -17.77 33.42
CA ASN A 97 4.28 -18.10 34.80
C ASN A 97 2.96 -18.41 35.49
N VAL A 98 2.81 -19.64 35.97
CA VAL A 98 1.58 -20.13 36.64
C VAL A 98 1.96 -20.58 38.04
N GLU A 99 1.55 -19.80 39.07
CA GLU A 99 1.86 -20.17 40.47
C GLU A 99 0.86 -21.23 40.98
N SER A 100 -0.44 -21.06 40.77
CA SER A 100 -1.45 -22.06 41.14
C SER A 100 -2.83 -21.76 40.58
N GLY A 101 -3.63 -22.79 40.38
CA GLY A 101 -5.09 -22.67 40.09
C GLY A 101 -5.50 -22.45 38.66
N GLU A 102 -4.59 -22.14 37.73
CA GLU A 102 -4.87 -22.05 36.31
C GLU A 102 -4.73 -23.43 35.63
N SER A 103 -5.79 -23.86 34.94
CA SER A 103 -5.72 -25.05 34.09
C SER A 103 -5.58 -24.62 32.62
N ILE A 104 -4.35 -24.51 32.16
CA ILE A 104 -4.04 -24.31 30.73
C ILE A 104 -3.86 -25.70 30.12
N ASN A 105 -4.60 -26.01 29.05
CA ASN A 105 -4.56 -27.30 28.37
C ASN A 105 -3.72 -27.27 27.13
N ALA A 106 -3.56 -26.08 26.49
CA ALA A 106 -2.67 -25.89 25.36
C ALA A 106 -2.24 -24.42 25.22
N VAL A 107 -1.04 -24.22 24.68
CA VAL A 107 -0.51 -22.93 24.26
C VAL A 107 -0.35 -22.96 22.75
N VAL A 108 -1.06 -22.07 22.09
CA VAL A 108 -1.16 -22.02 20.63
C VAL A 108 -0.77 -20.62 20.16
N ILE A 109 0.09 -20.54 19.14
CA ILE A 109 0.44 -19.31 18.49
C ILE A 109 -0.15 -19.28 17.07
N SER A 110 -0.70 -18.15 16.65
CA SER A 110 -1.19 -17.99 15.29
C SER A 110 -0.81 -16.62 14.70
N ILE A 111 -0.65 -16.59 13.39
CA ILE A 111 -0.63 -15.35 12.59
C ILE A 111 -1.97 -15.22 11.91
N GLN A 112 -2.56 -14.04 11.99
CA GLN A 112 -3.80 -13.73 11.29
C GLN A 112 -3.63 -12.46 10.46
N GLY A 113 -4.11 -12.50 9.21
CA GLY A 113 -4.26 -11.37 8.31
C GLY A 113 -5.73 -11.12 8.02
N LYS A 114 -6.19 -9.88 8.13
CA LYS A 114 -7.59 -9.52 8.00
C LYS A 114 -7.81 -8.21 7.26
N ILE A 115 -8.86 -8.17 6.46
CA ILE A 115 -9.43 -6.93 5.92
C ILE A 115 -10.58 -6.54 6.83
N ILE A 116 -10.54 -5.31 7.34
CA ILE A 116 -11.65 -4.72 8.08
C ILE A 116 -12.27 -3.66 7.17
N SER A 117 -13.57 -3.72 6.96
CA SER A 117 -14.31 -2.74 6.16
C SER A 117 -15.64 -2.44 6.86
N GLY A 118 -15.77 -1.22 7.37
CA GLY A 118 -16.85 -0.84 8.25
C GLY A 118 -16.92 -1.73 9.49
N SER A 119 -18.03 -2.42 9.70
CA SER A 119 -18.23 -3.35 10.82
C SER A 119 -17.86 -4.81 10.52
N ARG A 120 -17.42 -5.10 9.31
CA ARG A 120 -17.10 -6.47 8.90
C ARG A 120 -15.60 -6.71 8.89
N GLN A 121 -15.25 -7.92 9.31
CA GLN A 121 -13.90 -8.44 9.27
C GLN A 121 -13.88 -9.67 8.36
N HIS A 122 -12.92 -9.71 7.45
CA HIS A 122 -12.66 -10.87 6.60
C HIS A 122 -11.22 -11.34 6.84
N ILE A 123 -11.07 -12.56 7.36
CA ILE A 123 -9.77 -13.18 7.59
C ILE A 123 -9.35 -13.83 6.26
N PHE A 124 -8.24 -13.37 5.69
CA PHE A 124 -7.67 -13.92 4.46
C PHE A 124 -6.43 -14.80 4.72
N LEU A 125 -5.83 -14.69 5.89
CA LEU A 125 -4.69 -15.48 6.32
C LEU A 125 -4.90 -15.96 7.75
N GLU A 126 -4.77 -17.25 7.98
CA GLU A 126 -4.67 -17.84 9.32
C GLU A 126 -3.68 -18.99 9.28
N TYR A 127 -2.61 -18.89 10.06
CA TYR A 127 -1.63 -19.93 10.24
C TYR A 127 -1.44 -20.18 11.73
N THR A 128 -1.59 -21.41 12.17
CA THR A 128 -1.59 -21.77 13.59
C THR A 128 -0.58 -22.87 13.89
N GLN A 129 0.14 -22.72 15.02
CA GLN A 129 1.07 -23.72 15.55
C GLN A 129 0.80 -23.94 17.04
N THR A 130 0.68 -25.20 17.44
CA THR A 130 0.62 -25.57 18.85
C THR A 130 2.05 -25.61 19.41
N LEU A 131 2.31 -24.81 20.44
CA LEU A 131 3.61 -24.75 21.12
C LEU A 131 3.69 -25.81 22.24
N TRP A 132 2.57 -26.02 22.92
CA TRP A 132 2.45 -27.01 23.97
C TRP A 132 0.99 -27.48 24.10
N SER A 133 0.83 -28.75 24.50
CA SER A 133 -0.47 -29.35 24.81
C SER A 133 -0.33 -30.41 25.92
N SER A 134 -1.27 -30.40 26.87
CA SER A 134 -1.30 -31.38 27.96
C SER A 134 -1.45 -32.82 27.48
N SER A 135 -1.98 -33.03 26.26
CA SER A 135 -2.15 -34.39 25.68
C SER A 135 -0.85 -34.92 25.06
N SER A 136 0.12 -34.07 24.74
CA SER A 136 1.40 -34.44 24.11
C SER A 136 2.53 -34.60 25.12
N ASP A 137 2.31 -34.22 26.37
CA ASP A 137 3.33 -34.30 27.43
C ASP A 137 3.30 -35.67 28.10
N SER A 138 4.29 -36.50 27.81
CA SER A 138 4.41 -37.88 28.37
C SER A 138 4.81 -37.89 29.85
N HIS A 139 5.21 -36.75 30.41
CA HIS A 139 5.48 -36.59 31.84
C HIS A 139 4.19 -36.20 32.57
N LYS A 140 3.40 -37.19 32.91
CA LYS A 140 2.15 -37.09 33.70
C LYS A 140 2.41 -36.58 35.12
N SER A 141 2.41 -35.29 35.29
CA SER A 141 1.94 -34.67 36.53
C SER A 141 0.62 -33.97 36.20
N ASP A 142 -0.48 -34.52 36.65
CA ASP A 142 -1.86 -33.99 36.74
C ASP A 142 -2.38 -33.08 35.59
N GLY A 143 -1.72 -33.01 34.42
CA GLY A 143 -2.17 -32.25 33.25
C GLY A 143 -2.26 -30.73 33.42
N LYS A 144 -1.73 -30.18 34.50
CA LYS A 144 -1.77 -28.74 34.78
C LYS A 144 -0.38 -28.13 34.60
N LEU A 145 -0.34 -27.06 33.86
CA LEU A 145 0.88 -26.24 33.72
C LEU A 145 1.15 -25.54 35.06
N GLN A 146 2.39 -25.62 35.56
CA GLN A 146 2.81 -24.99 36.80
C GLN A 146 4.25 -24.49 36.68
N GLY A 147 4.54 -23.32 37.27
CA GLY A 147 5.85 -22.69 37.21
C GLY A 147 6.09 -21.84 35.98
N GLU A 148 7.35 -21.58 35.67
CA GLU A 148 7.75 -20.78 34.51
C GLU A 148 8.00 -21.66 33.28
N HIS A 149 7.40 -21.26 32.17
CA HIS A 149 7.56 -21.92 30.89
C HIS A 149 7.85 -20.91 29.80
N ASN A 150 8.75 -21.30 28.88
CA ASN A 150 9.21 -20.46 27.77
C ASN A 150 9.18 -21.28 26.47
N TRP A 151 8.38 -20.84 25.48
CA TRP A 151 8.30 -21.48 24.17
C TRP A 151 8.74 -20.53 23.07
N PRO A 152 9.96 -20.69 22.55
CA PRO A 152 10.37 -19.97 21.36
C PRO A 152 9.61 -20.49 20.13
N PHE A 153 9.25 -19.58 19.22
CA PHE A 153 8.60 -19.94 17.98
C PHE A 153 9.19 -19.20 16.77
N LYS A 154 9.05 -19.83 15.61
CA LYS A 154 9.43 -19.28 14.30
C LYS A 154 8.32 -19.62 13.32
N LEU A 155 7.52 -18.63 12.93
CA LEU A 155 6.44 -18.80 11.97
C LEU A 155 6.90 -18.29 10.60
N HIS A 156 6.67 -19.11 9.56
CA HIS A 156 6.90 -18.69 8.19
C HIS A 156 5.75 -17.80 7.73
N PHE A 157 6.09 -16.66 7.16
CA PHE A 157 5.12 -15.78 6.55
C PHE A 157 4.99 -16.18 5.06
N PRO A 158 3.83 -16.63 4.59
CA PRO A 158 3.66 -16.98 3.20
C PRO A 158 3.79 -15.73 2.32
N LYS A 159 4.11 -15.91 1.05
CA LYS A 159 4.10 -14.81 0.07
C LYS A 159 2.72 -14.60 -0.53
N GLU A 160 1.93 -15.67 -0.56
CA GLU A 160 0.65 -15.74 -1.25
C GLU A 160 -0.39 -16.46 -0.39
N VAL A 161 -1.63 -16.13 -0.64
CA VAL A 161 -2.80 -16.82 -0.07
C VAL A 161 -3.76 -17.23 -1.18
N THR A 162 -4.40 -18.36 -0.99
CA THR A 162 -5.44 -18.86 -1.89
C THR A 162 -6.81 -18.56 -1.27
N LEU A 163 -7.63 -17.80 -1.98
CA LEU A 163 -8.97 -17.44 -1.53
C LEU A 163 -10.03 -17.93 -2.53
N THR A 164 -11.18 -18.30 -2.00
CA THR A 164 -12.36 -18.53 -2.82
C THR A 164 -13.09 -17.21 -3.02
N VAL A 165 -13.16 -16.76 -4.26
CA VAL A 165 -13.82 -15.51 -4.69
C VAL A 165 -14.97 -15.82 -5.65
N GLY A 166 -15.79 -14.80 -5.94
CA GLY A 166 -16.94 -14.96 -6.83
C GLY A 166 -18.26 -15.09 -6.07
N THR A 167 -19.28 -15.59 -6.77
CA THR A 167 -20.63 -15.84 -6.21
C THR A 167 -20.75 -17.29 -5.76
N LYS A 168 -21.78 -17.59 -4.94
CA LYS A 168 -22.07 -18.96 -4.50
C LYS A 168 -22.25 -19.93 -5.69
N ASP A 169 -22.86 -19.45 -6.75
CA ASP A 169 -23.16 -20.24 -7.94
C ASP A 169 -21.98 -20.36 -8.91
N ALA A 170 -20.96 -19.51 -8.75
CA ALA A 170 -19.75 -19.51 -9.57
C ALA A 170 -18.50 -19.18 -8.71
N PRO A 171 -18.15 -20.04 -7.74
CA PRO A 171 -16.94 -19.84 -6.93
C PRO A 171 -15.71 -20.08 -7.79
N ARG A 172 -14.70 -19.23 -7.61
CA ARG A 172 -13.37 -19.36 -8.24
C ARG A 172 -12.31 -19.33 -7.16
N VAL A 173 -11.29 -20.13 -7.34
CA VAL A 173 -10.12 -20.16 -6.45
C VAL A 173 -9.05 -19.30 -7.11
N GLU A 174 -8.64 -18.25 -6.42
CA GLU A 174 -7.63 -17.30 -6.90
C GLU A 174 -6.50 -17.19 -5.89
N VAL A 175 -5.27 -17.01 -6.41
CA VAL A 175 -4.06 -16.79 -5.60
C VAL A 175 -3.78 -15.30 -5.56
N PHE A 176 -3.57 -14.78 -4.36
CA PHE A 176 -3.26 -13.38 -4.12
C PHE A 176 -1.93 -13.24 -3.40
N HIS A 177 -1.13 -12.27 -3.81
CA HIS A 177 0.02 -11.84 -3.00
C HIS A 177 -0.47 -11.20 -1.71
N LEU A 178 0.27 -11.42 -0.62
CA LEU A 178 -0.07 -10.81 0.64
C LEU A 178 0.06 -9.29 0.56
N PRO A 179 -1.00 -8.54 0.89
CA PRO A 179 -1.00 -7.09 0.83
C PRO A 179 -0.15 -6.46 1.93
N GLN A 180 0.37 -5.27 1.71
CA GLN A 180 0.95 -4.45 2.78
C GLN A 180 -0.11 -4.10 3.83
N SER A 181 0.30 -4.00 5.10
CA SER A 181 -0.56 -3.41 6.14
C SER A 181 -1.05 -2.04 5.67
N PHE A 182 -2.36 -1.81 5.74
CA PHE A 182 -3.01 -0.60 5.24
C PHE A 182 -3.94 -0.01 6.28
N MET A 183 -3.75 1.26 6.58
CA MET A 183 -4.66 2.03 7.44
C MET A 183 -4.53 3.50 7.08
N GLU A 184 -5.57 4.07 6.51
CA GLU A 184 -5.66 5.48 6.19
C GLU A 184 -6.84 6.13 6.92
N ARG A 185 -6.67 7.39 7.33
CA ARG A 185 -7.64 8.10 8.17
C ARG A 185 -9.00 8.27 7.49
N HIS A 186 -9.01 8.41 6.18
CA HIS A 186 -10.22 8.67 5.39
C HIS A 186 -10.85 7.40 4.84
N ALA A 187 -10.07 6.33 4.68
CA ALA A 187 -10.56 5.06 4.19
C ALA A 187 -11.29 4.28 5.31
N LYS A 188 -12.50 3.81 5.01
CA LYS A 188 -13.25 2.94 5.93
C LYS A 188 -12.87 1.46 5.80
N ALA A 189 -11.72 1.19 5.22
CA ALA A 189 -11.13 -0.13 5.11
C ALA A 189 -9.69 -0.12 5.60
N SER A 190 -9.27 -1.24 6.21
CA SER A 190 -7.88 -1.45 6.63
C SER A 190 -7.45 -2.89 6.42
N ILE A 191 -6.14 -3.11 6.24
CA ILE A 191 -5.51 -4.41 6.20
C ILE A 191 -4.60 -4.52 7.41
N GLN A 192 -4.90 -5.47 8.28
CA GLN A 192 -4.23 -5.63 9.56
C GLN A 192 -3.68 -7.03 9.71
N TYR A 193 -2.53 -7.11 10.36
CA TYR A 193 -1.89 -8.36 10.73
C TYR A 193 -1.63 -8.41 12.23
N GLU A 194 -1.80 -9.59 12.81
CA GLU A 194 -1.59 -9.81 14.24
C GLU A 194 -1.03 -11.20 14.51
N VAL A 195 -0.21 -11.28 15.54
CA VAL A 195 0.21 -12.53 16.17
C VAL A 195 -0.66 -12.72 17.41
N ILE A 196 -1.27 -13.89 17.54
CA ILE A 196 -2.17 -14.21 18.65
C ILE A 196 -1.59 -15.39 19.43
N ALA A 197 -1.24 -15.17 20.70
CA ALA A 197 -0.97 -16.26 21.62
C ALA A 197 -2.24 -16.59 22.37
N ARG A 198 -2.75 -17.83 22.20
CA ARG A 198 -3.95 -18.35 22.84
C ARG A 198 -3.57 -19.40 23.88
N PHE A 199 -4.08 -19.21 25.09
CA PHE A 199 -3.92 -20.13 26.20
C PHE A 199 -5.26 -20.84 26.41
N ALA A 200 -5.37 -22.03 25.83
CA ALA A 200 -6.60 -22.82 25.85
C ALA A 200 -6.87 -23.35 27.24
N ARG A 201 -8.10 -23.19 27.74
CA ARG A 201 -8.55 -23.63 29.04
C ARG A 201 -9.63 -24.72 28.87
N GLY A 202 -9.96 -25.44 29.89
CA GLY A 202 -10.98 -26.51 29.81
C GLY A 202 -12.37 -26.03 29.35
N MET A 203 -13.21 -26.93 28.92
CA MET A 203 -14.48 -26.73 28.19
C MET A 203 -15.45 -25.67 28.75
N LEU A 204 -15.34 -25.31 30.03
CA LEU A 204 -16.24 -24.33 30.66
C LEU A 204 -15.58 -22.98 30.96
N LYS A 205 -14.34 -22.74 30.48
CA LYS A 205 -13.58 -21.51 30.75
C LYS A 205 -13.20 -20.83 29.47
N THR A 206 -13.35 -19.50 29.43
CA THR A 206 -12.89 -18.69 28.30
C THR A 206 -11.37 -18.71 28.20
N ASP A 207 -10.83 -18.93 27.01
CA ASP A 207 -9.39 -18.87 26.74
C ASP A 207 -8.82 -17.46 26.97
N HIS A 208 -7.60 -17.41 27.46
CA HIS A 208 -6.84 -16.17 27.48
C HIS A 208 -6.12 -15.95 26.15
N ARG A 209 -6.04 -14.69 25.72
CA ARG A 209 -5.38 -14.32 24.45
C ARG A 209 -4.52 -13.08 24.64
N ILE A 210 -3.34 -13.10 24.03
CA ILE A 210 -2.50 -11.92 23.79
C ILE A 210 -2.54 -11.66 22.31
N ILE A 211 -2.91 -10.45 21.92
CA ILE A 211 -2.96 -10.02 20.50
C ILE A 211 -1.87 -8.99 20.32
N ALA A 212 -0.93 -9.26 19.43
CA ALA A 212 0.20 -8.40 19.09
C ALA A 212 0.08 -7.97 17.62
N PRO A 213 -0.42 -6.76 17.33
CA PRO A 213 -0.46 -6.25 15.97
C PRO A 213 0.95 -5.97 15.44
N PHE A 214 1.12 -6.16 14.13
CA PHE A 214 2.38 -5.86 13.46
C PHE A 214 2.18 -5.28 12.07
N VAL A 215 3.24 -4.67 11.52
CA VAL A 215 3.29 -4.13 10.17
C VAL A 215 3.91 -5.16 9.24
N TYR A 216 3.24 -5.45 8.14
CA TYR A 216 3.76 -6.28 7.05
C TYR A 216 4.03 -5.44 5.81
N ILE A 217 5.21 -5.61 5.22
CA ILE A 217 5.63 -4.95 3.99
C ILE A 217 6.05 -6.03 2.98
N PRO A 218 5.30 -6.26 1.91
CA PRO A 218 5.68 -7.20 0.86
C PRO A 218 6.95 -6.72 0.14
N ILE A 219 7.76 -7.64 -0.34
CA ILE A 219 8.88 -7.32 -1.25
C ILE A 219 8.39 -7.57 -2.67
N ILE A 220 7.90 -6.50 -3.31
CA ILE A 220 7.48 -6.49 -4.71
C ILE A 220 8.56 -5.75 -5.48
N ARG A 221 9.09 -6.41 -6.51
CA ARG A 221 10.22 -5.90 -7.30
C ARG A 221 9.86 -5.91 -8.77
N PRO A 222 9.99 -4.76 -9.47
CA PRO A 222 9.82 -4.71 -10.91
C PRO A 222 10.86 -5.57 -11.64
N GLU A 223 10.57 -5.95 -12.86
CA GLU A 223 11.61 -6.43 -13.77
C GLU A 223 12.64 -5.34 -14.06
N PRO A 224 13.88 -5.70 -14.40
CA PRO A 224 14.88 -4.70 -14.78
C PRO A 224 14.45 -3.96 -16.06
N PRO A 225 14.88 -2.69 -16.24
CA PRO A 225 14.66 -1.95 -17.47
C PRO A 225 15.39 -2.57 -18.67
N SER A 226 15.15 -2.05 -19.88
CA SER A 226 15.90 -2.43 -21.07
C SER A 226 17.41 -2.24 -20.87
N GLN A 227 18.23 -3.01 -21.59
CA GLN A 227 19.69 -2.90 -21.49
C GLN A 227 20.17 -1.48 -21.83
N LEU A 228 19.64 -0.88 -22.91
CA LEU A 228 20.01 0.49 -23.31
C LEU A 228 19.73 1.53 -22.22
N ARG A 229 18.59 1.36 -21.51
CA ARG A 229 18.26 2.26 -20.41
C ARG A 229 19.10 1.96 -19.16
N SER A 230 19.41 0.70 -18.87
CA SER A 230 20.32 0.33 -17.79
C SER A 230 21.70 0.95 -18.00
N ASP A 231 22.22 0.88 -19.22
CA ASP A 231 23.52 1.46 -19.60
C ASP A 231 23.51 3.00 -19.45
N ALA A 232 22.41 3.65 -19.84
CA ALA A 232 22.25 5.10 -19.67
C ALA A 232 22.22 5.48 -18.17
N TYR A 233 21.56 4.71 -17.32
CA TYR A 233 21.56 4.93 -15.87
C TYR A 233 22.95 4.75 -15.26
N GLU A 234 23.70 3.73 -15.69
CA GLU A 234 25.06 3.49 -15.21
C GLU A 234 26.00 4.63 -15.56
N ARG A 235 25.91 5.13 -16.80
CA ARG A 235 26.74 6.25 -17.30
C ARG A 235 26.23 7.61 -16.89
N ASN A 236 25.05 7.70 -16.27
CA ASN A 236 24.36 8.95 -15.96
C ASN A 236 24.10 9.81 -17.21
N GLU A 237 23.74 9.16 -18.30
CA GLU A 237 23.38 9.75 -19.57
C GLU A 237 21.87 9.94 -19.71
N THR A 238 21.45 10.72 -20.71
CA THR A 238 20.04 10.86 -21.09
C THR A 238 19.51 9.50 -21.56
N ILE A 239 18.34 9.11 -21.05
CA ILE A 239 17.72 7.84 -21.46
C ILE A 239 17.28 7.90 -22.92
N PRO A 240 17.51 6.82 -23.71
CA PRO A 240 17.09 6.78 -25.10
C PRO A 240 15.56 6.85 -25.20
N GLY A 241 15.05 7.60 -26.17
CA GLY A 241 13.63 7.71 -26.45
C GLY A 241 13.04 6.47 -27.14
N PRO A 242 11.71 6.44 -27.37
CA PRO A 242 11.01 5.28 -27.95
C PRO A 242 11.48 4.86 -29.35
N ILE A 243 12.07 5.77 -30.11
CA ILE A 243 12.64 5.47 -31.45
C ILE A 243 13.95 4.68 -31.32
N ALA A 244 14.81 5.08 -30.38
CA ALA A 244 16.10 4.43 -30.14
C ALA A 244 15.99 3.15 -29.32
N ASP A 245 15.01 3.05 -28.42
CA ASP A 245 14.72 1.89 -27.56
C ASP A 245 13.24 1.49 -27.60
N PRO A 246 12.74 0.96 -28.73
CA PRO A 246 11.32 0.61 -28.85
C PRO A 246 10.84 -0.44 -27.84
N GLN A 247 11.71 -1.32 -27.36
CA GLN A 247 11.40 -2.33 -26.35
C GLN A 247 11.41 -1.78 -24.93
N GLY A 248 12.03 -0.62 -24.71
CA GLY A 248 12.09 0.03 -23.41
C GLY A 248 10.89 0.94 -23.12
N TRP A 249 9.95 1.10 -24.05
CA TRP A 249 8.84 2.02 -23.91
C TRP A 249 7.49 1.40 -24.29
N HIS A 250 6.47 1.72 -23.53
CA HIS A 250 5.08 1.49 -23.85
C HIS A 250 4.48 2.77 -24.43
N THR A 251 4.24 2.76 -25.75
CA THR A 251 3.70 3.91 -26.46
C THR A 251 2.19 3.78 -26.57
N LEU A 252 1.46 4.77 -26.07
CA LEU A 252 0.00 4.81 -26.13
C LEU A 252 -0.50 5.22 -27.50
N THR A 253 -1.78 4.97 -27.77
CA THR A 253 -2.43 5.40 -29.01
C THR A 253 -2.41 6.92 -29.14
N PRO A 254 -2.14 7.47 -30.34
CA PRO A 254 -2.20 8.91 -30.57
C PRO A 254 -3.57 9.46 -30.21
N VAL A 255 -3.60 10.60 -29.53
CA VAL A 255 -4.85 11.31 -29.18
C VAL A 255 -4.84 12.70 -29.80
N GLN A 256 -6.04 13.16 -30.18
CA GLN A 256 -6.22 14.50 -30.71
C GLN A 256 -6.85 15.42 -29.67
N ILE A 257 -6.28 16.60 -29.57
CA ILE A 257 -6.76 17.68 -28.71
C ILE A 257 -7.32 18.75 -29.61
N GLN A 258 -8.58 19.06 -29.43
CA GLN A 258 -9.30 20.09 -30.19
C GLN A 258 -9.75 21.19 -29.23
N GLY A 259 -9.61 22.44 -29.66
CA GLY A 259 -10.00 23.57 -28.85
C GLY A 259 -9.83 24.88 -29.58
N LYS A 260 -10.12 25.97 -28.89
CA LYS A 260 -9.93 27.32 -29.39
C LYS A 260 -8.65 27.91 -28.82
N LEU A 261 -7.71 28.27 -29.70
CA LEU A 261 -6.55 29.07 -29.37
C LEU A 261 -6.85 30.53 -29.72
N PHE A 262 -6.99 31.39 -28.70
CA PHE A 262 -7.58 32.72 -28.85
C PHE A 262 -8.98 32.65 -29.47
N THR A 263 -9.14 33.05 -30.72
CA THR A 263 -10.42 33.07 -31.44
C THR A 263 -10.55 32.00 -32.54
N ARG A 264 -9.49 31.23 -32.80
CA ARG A 264 -9.44 30.26 -33.90
C ARG A 264 -9.41 28.83 -33.40
N GLN A 265 -9.92 27.91 -34.19
CA GLN A 265 -9.81 26.48 -33.93
C GLN A 265 -8.35 26.03 -34.09
N ALA A 266 -7.92 25.21 -33.16
CA ALA A 266 -6.61 24.58 -33.17
C ALA A 266 -6.77 23.08 -32.88
N THR A 267 -6.00 22.26 -33.61
CA THR A 267 -5.94 20.81 -33.41
C THR A 267 -4.48 20.40 -33.28
N ILE A 268 -4.16 19.67 -32.23
CA ILE A 268 -2.87 19.02 -32.06
C ILE A 268 -3.04 17.53 -31.84
N SER A 269 -2.07 16.75 -32.26
CA SER A 269 -1.96 15.32 -31.96
C SER A 269 -0.86 15.13 -30.92
N CYS A 270 -1.07 14.27 -29.93
CA CYS A 270 -0.04 13.91 -29.00
C CYS A 270 0.05 12.39 -28.77
N ILE A 271 1.26 11.93 -28.49
CA ILE A 271 1.58 10.53 -28.22
C ILE A 271 2.38 10.49 -26.93
N LEU A 272 1.80 9.87 -25.91
CA LEU A 272 2.48 9.64 -24.64
C LEU A 272 3.09 8.24 -24.62
N SER A 273 4.35 8.15 -24.16
CA SER A 273 5.01 6.87 -23.91
C SER A 273 5.52 6.82 -22.47
N LEU A 274 5.39 5.67 -21.85
CA LEU A 274 5.88 5.36 -20.50
C LEU A 274 7.01 4.34 -20.60
N ALA A 275 8.03 4.49 -19.77
CA ALA A 275 9.15 3.55 -19.74
C ALA A 275 8.72 2.18 -19.21
N LEU A 276 9.09 1.10 -19.89
CA LEU A 276 8.84 -0.29 -19.46
C LEU A 276 9.90 -0.76 -18.43
N PRO A 277 9.57 -1.66 -17.50
CA PRO A 277 8.23 -2.23 -17.29
C PRO A 277 7.30 -1.21 -16.65
N LEU A 278 5.98 -1.37 -16.83
CA LEU A 278 4.96 -0.50 -16.22
C LEU A 278 4.78 -0.77 -14.71
N SER A 279 5.88 -1.07 -14.04
CA SER A 279 5.95 -1.30 -12.60
C SER A 279 7.13 -0.50 -12.06
N TYR A 280 6.86 0.38 -11.09
CA TYR A 280 7.83 1.38 -10.62
C TYR A 280 7.95 1.33 -9.11
N THR A 281 9.19 1.41 -8.61
CA THR A 281 9.42 1.40 -7.17
C THR A 281 9.06 2.75 -6.55
N ARG A 282 8.31 2.75 -5.47
CA ARG A 282 8.07 3.97 -4.68
C ARG A 282 9.41 4.63 -4.28
N GLY A 283 9.47 5.95 -4.28
CA GLY A 283 10.71 6.70 -4.09
C GLY A 283 11.61 6.74 -5.32
N SER A 284 11.14 6.25 -6.48
CA SER A 284 11.78 6.41 -7.78
C SER A 284 11.00 7.38 -8.66
N VAL A 285 11.17 7.31 -9.96
CA VAL A 285 10.44 8.11 -10.94
C VAL A 285 9.82 7.23 -12.02
N ILE A 286 8.76 7.72 -12.64
CA ILE A 286 8.18 7.18 -13.88
C ILE A 286 8.70 8.02 -15.04
N PRO A 287 9.60 7.51 -15.88
CA PRO A 287 10.05 8.24 -17.06
C PRO A 287 8.95 8.32 -18.11
N LEU A 288 8.76 9.50 -18.67
CA LEU A 288 7.76 9.83 -19.66
C LEU A 288 8.41 10.41 -20.92
N HIS A 289 7.79 10.17 -22.06
CA HIS A 289 8.18 10.75 -23.33
C HIS A 289 6.91 11.19 -24.07
N LEU A 290 6.86 12.44 -24.51
CA LEU A 290 5.69 13.03 -25.16
C LEU A 290 6.07 13.62 -26.48
N VAL A 291 5.39 13.20 -27.54
CA VAL A 291 5.48 13.78 -28.88
C VAL A 291 4.22 14.56 -29.16
N ILE A 292 4.36 15.83 -29.55
CA ILE A 292 3.26 16.73 -29.91
C ILE A 292 3.45 17.16 -31.36
N GLN A 293 2.41 17.07 -32.16
CA GLN A 293 2.40 17.38 -33.59
C GLN A 293 1.23 18.31 -33.94
N SER A 294 1.48 19.33 -34.75
CA SER A 294 0.46 20.22 -35.29
C SER A 294 0.97 20.93 -36.54
N ASN A 295 0.05 21.16 -37.47
CA ASN A 295 0.34 22.05 -38.61
C ASN A 295 0.25 23.54 -38.23
N ASP A 296 -0.26 23.84 -37.05
CA ASP A 296 -0.33 25.17 -36.46
C ASP A 296 0.88 25.40 -35.56
N THR A 297 1.85 26.12 -36.02
CA THR A 297 3.11 26.41 -35.32
C THR A 297 2.87 27.16 -33.99
N GLN A 298 1.92 28.11 -33.96
CA GLN A 298 1.59 28.87 -32.77
C GLN A 298 0.90 27.96 -31.71
N ALA A 299 -0.02 27.09 -32.16
CA ALA A 299 -0.63 26.10 -31.26
C ALA A 299 0.43 25.13 -30.71
N LEU A 300 1.32 24.66 -31.59
CA LEU A 300 2.40 23.77 -31.19
C LEU A 300 3.32 24.42 -30.14
N GLU A 301 3.70 25.68 -30.35
CA GLU A 301 4.59 26.41 -29.45
C GLU A 301 3.93 26.68 -28.08
N THR A 302 2.65 27.10 -28.10
CA THR A 302 1.88 27.37 -26.86
C THR A 302 1.65 26.11 -26.04
N LEU A 303 1.24 25.02 -26.70
CA LEU A 303 0.80 23.79 -26.02
C LEU A 303 1.94 22.81 -25.74
N SER A 304 3.12 23.00 -26.34
CA SER A 304 4.33 22.24 -25.94
C SER A 304 5.10 22.87 -24.79
N SER A 305 4.59 23.95 -24.22
CA SER A 305 5.17 24.50 -22.98
C SER A 305 5.04 23.46 -21.84
N PRO A 306 6.10 23.20 -21.07
CA PRO A 306 6.07 22.28 -19.94
C PRO A 306 4.92 22.52 -18.95
N HIS A 307 4.54 23.77 -18.77
CA HIS A 307 3.46 24.16 -17.85
C HIS A 307 2.05 23.90 -18.40
N ALA A 308 1.91 23.76 -19.71
CA ALA A 308 0.62 23.47 -20.33
C ALA A 308 0.23 21.98 -20.24
N ILE A 309 1.19 21.11 -19.97
CA ILE A 309 1.00 19.66 -20.02
C ILE A 309 0.69 19.13 -18.62
N ILE A 310 -0.54 18.69 -18.42
CA ILE A 310 -1.00 18.13 -17.14
C ILE A 310 -1.02 16.60 -17.25
N CYS A 311 -0.03 15.98 -16.64
CA CYS A 311 0.06 14.52 -16.51
C CYS A 311 0.29 14.17 -15.04
N ARG A 312 -0.56 13.28 -14.49
CA ARG A 312 -0.54 12.96 -13.06
C ARG A 312 -0.61 11.46 -12.80
N LEU A 313 -0.09 11.06 -11.66
CA LEU A 313 -0.41 9.76 -11.09
C LEU A 313 -1.82 9.80 -10.49
N ARG A 314 -2.65 8.87 -10.88
CA ARG A 314 -3.98 8.64 -10.32
C ARG A 314 -3.95 7.38 -9.47
N ARG A 315 -4.47 7.49 -8.27
CA ARG A 315 -4.66 6.41 -7.32
C ARG A 315 -6.15 6.10 -7.20
N ILE A 316 -6.53 4.84 -7.24
CA ILE A 316 -7.90 4.38 -7.08
C ILE A 316 -7.93 3.32 -5.99
N LEU A 317 -8.61 3.64 -4.90
CA LEU A 317 -8.87 2.72 -3.79
C LEU A 317 -10.31 2.22 -3.89
N ARG A 318 -10.49 0.90 -4.03
CA ARG A 318 -11.81 0.25 -4.06
C ARG A 318 -11.97 -0.72 -2.91
N TYR A 319 -13.06 -0.57 -2.18
CA TYR A 319 -13.44 -1.48 -1.10
C TYR A 319 -14.95 -1.50 -0.90
N PHE A 320 -15.45 -2.39 -0.04
CA PHE A 320 -16.87 -2.48 0.25
C PHE A 320 -17.18 -1.89 1.63
N ASP A 321 -17.97 -0.81 1.66
CA ASP A 321 -18.49 -0.22 2.89
C ASP A 321 -19.75 -0.97 3.33
N THR A 322 -19.65 -1.70 4.43
CA THR A 322 -20.78 -2.48 4.99
C THR A 322 -21.47 -1.78 6.14
N THR A 323 -21.27 -0.49 6.31
CA THR A 323 -21.92 0.32 7.36
C THR A 323 -23.42 0.52 7.13
N THR A 324 -23.98 0.09 5.99
CA THR A 324 -25.42 0.10 5.79
C THR A 324 -26.03 -0.99 6.67
N TYR A 325 -26.81 -0.57 7.64
CA TYR A 325 -27.58 -1.42 8.56
C TYR A 325 -28.38 -2.47 7.80
N VAL A 326 -27.85 -3.69 7.72
CA VAL A 326 -28.67 -4.87 7.47
C VAL A 326 -28.95 -5.48 8.84
N ARG A 327 -30.21 -5.33 9.29
CA ARG A 327 -30.77 -5.97 10.47
C ARG A 327 -30.24 -7.40 10.61
N ARG A 328 -29.85 -7.75 11.85
CA ARG A 328 -29.51 -9.10 12.32
C ARG A 328 -30.26 -10.21 11.59
N TYR A 329 -29.67 -10.70 10.55
CA TYR A 329 -29.85 -12.06 10.04
C TYR A 329 -28.44 -12.51 9.69
N TYR A 330 -28.10 -13.73 10.08
CA TYR A 330 -26.82 -14.31 9.66
C TYR A 330 -26.67 -14.08 8.16
N PRO A 331 -25.74 -13.27 7.72
CA PRO A 331 -25.64 -13.03 6.29
C PRO A 331 -25.09 -14.32 5.71
N ASP A 332 -25.89 -14.95 4.90
CA ASP A 332 -25.39 -15.85 3.88
C ASP A 332 -24.30 -15.08 3.13
N GLU A 333 -23.04 -15.48 3.28
CA GLU A 333 -21.86 -14.79 2.70
C GLU A 333 -21.95 -14.69 1.17
N ASN A 334 -23.00 -15.24 0.60
CA ASN A 334 -23.27 -15.46 -0.80
C ASN A 334 -24.35 -14.56 -1.41
N LYS A 335 -24.90 -13.59 -0.70
CA LYS A 335 -25.74 -12.59 -1.37
C LYS A 335 -24.85 -11.67 -2.16
N THR A 336 -25.16 -11.52 -3.46
CA THR A 336 -24.61 -10.49 -4.33
C THR A 336 -24.54 -9.18 -3.58
N VAL A 337 -23.31 -8.70 -3.35
CA VAL A 337 -23.10 -7.45 -2.62
C VAL A 337 -23.79 -6.36 -3.42
N ASP A 338 -24.70 -5.63 -2.78
CA ASP A 338 -25.36 -4.48 -3.40
C ASP A 338 -24.26 -3.55 -3.95
N PRO A 339 -24.27 -3.24 -5.26
CA PRO A 339 -23.29 -2.32 -5.86
C PRO A 339 -23.20 -0.98 -5.12
N LYS A 340 -24.25 -0.57 -4.41
CA LYS A 340 -24.28 0.64 -3.58
C LYS A 340 -23.33 0.60 -2.37
N THR A 341 -22.83 -0.57 -1.99
CA THR A 341 -21.85 -0.70 -0.89
C THR A 341 -20.40 -0.64 -1.37
N ARG A 342 -20.15 -0.69 -2.68
CA ARG A 342 -18.82 -0.49 -3.25
C ARG A 342 -18.43 0.98 -3.11
N ARG A 343 -17.29 1.23 -2.49
CA ARG A 343 -16.67 2.55 -2.42
C ARG A 343 -15.50 2.61 -3.39
N GLU A 344 -15.40 3.74 -4.04
CA GLU A 344 -14.27 4.08 -4.90
C GLU A 344 -13.80 5.46 -4.50
N GLU A 345 -12.56 5.55 -4.04
CA GLU A 345 -11.88 6.80 -3.72
C GLU A 345 -10.83 7.04 -4.79
N LEU A 346 -10.93 8.19 -5.44
CA LEU A 346 -10.06 8.58 -6.54
C LEU A 346 -9.27 9.80 -6.13
N GLU A 347 -7.97 9.71 -6.25
CA GLU A 347 -7.03 10.78 -5.94
C GLU A 347 -6.06 10.97 -7.11
N HIS A 348 -5.77 12.25 -7.44
CA HIS A 348 -4.73 12.61 -8.38
C HIS A 348 -3.60 13.26 -7.58
N SER A 349 -2.49 12.59 -7.52
CA SER A 349 -1.30 13.04 -6.81
C SER A 349 -0.21 13.48 -7.79
N GLU A 350 0.98 13.21 -7.55
CA GLU A 350 2.24 13.56 -8.22
C GLU A 350 2.06 14.07 -9.66
N LEU A 351 2.46 15.31 -9.89
CA LEU A 351 2.45 15.97 -11.21
C LEU A 351 3.76 15.65 -11.94
N ALA A 352 3.68 15.37 -13.23
CA ALA A 352 4.85 15.23 -14.09
C ALA A 352 5.58 16.55 -14.27
N THR A 353 6.91 16.48 -14.27
CA THR A 353 7.81 17.56 -14.69
C THR A 353 8.28 17.29 -16.11
N TRP A 354 8.29 18.30 -16.97
CA TRP A 354 8.60 18.17 -18.37
C TRP A 354 9.78 19.08 -18.77
N TRP A 355 10.60 18.61 -19.74
CA TRP A 355 11.68 19.37 -20.34
C TRP A 355 11.86 18.96 -21.82
N PRO A 356 12.46 19.83 -22.67
CA PRO A 356 12.72 19.49 -24.07
C PRO A 356 13.60 18.24 -24.18
N PHE A 357 13.20 17.30 -25.04
CA PHE A 357 14.02 16.14 -25.36
C PHE A 357 15.13 16.58 -26.35
N VAL A 358 16.39 16.38 -25.95
CA VAL A 358 17.55 16.72 -26.78
C VAL A 358 17.98 15.45 -27.50
N GLU A 359 17.58 15.30 -28.75
CA GLU A 359 18.19 14.32 -29.66
C GLU A 359 19.51 14.87 -30.23
N SER A 360 20.43 13.95 -30.62
CA SER A 360 21.66 14.33 -31.32
C SER A 360 21.37 15.24 -32.54
N PRO A 361 22.23 16.21 -32.83
CA PRO A 361 21.94 17.34 -33.75
C PRO A 361 21.71 17.01 -35.22
N SER A 362 21.58 15.75 -35.60
CA SER A 362 21.46 15.26 -36.98
C SER A 362 20.04 15.03 -37.52
N LEU A 363 19.02 15.17 -36.69
CA LEU A 363 17.63 15.16 -37.20
C LEU A 363 17.13 16.60 -37.30
N GLU A 364 16.90 17.04 -38.54
CA GLU A 364 16.23 18.32 -38.83
C GLU A 364 14.98 18.43 -37.95
N LYS A 365 14.90 19.48 -37.16
CA LYS A 365 13.73 19.82 -36.36
C LYS A 365 12.55 19.88 -37.29
N ALA A 366 11.71 18.87 -37.32
CA ALA A 366 10.45 18.94 -38.02
C ALA A 366 9.68 20.14 -37.45
N SER A 367 9.46 21.16 -38.29
CA SER A 367 8.81 22.43 -37.88
C SER A 367 7.42 22.23 -37.27
N PHE A 368 6.84 21.03 -37.46
CA PHE A 368 5.51 20.65 -37.03
C PHE A 368 5.46 19.66 -35.85
N GLN A 369 6.60 19.41 -35.20
CA GLN A 369 6.71 18.47 -34.06
C GLN A 369 7.54 19.07 -32.92
N ARG A 370 7.13 18.73 -31.69
CA ARG A 370 7.90 18.94 -30.46
C ARG A 370 7.96 17.65 -29.66
N THR A 371 9.11 17.37 -29.11
CA THR A 371 9.36 16.19 -28.29
C THR A 371 9.84 16.63 -26.90
N LEU A 372 9.22 16.08 -25.86
CA LEU A 372 9.54 16.36 -24.48
C LEU A 372 9.86 15.06 -23.74
N SER A 373 10.83 15.12 -22.86
CA SER A 373 10.99 14.15 -21.78
C SER A 373 10.29 14.64 -20.54
N GLY A 374 9.86 13.71 -19.72
CA GLY A 374 9.27 14.04 -18.44
C GLY A 374 9.45 12.95 -17.42
N GLU A 375 9.12 13.25 -16.19
CA GLU A 375 9.10 12.28 -15.11
C GLU A 375 8.01 12.61 -14.07
N ILE A 376 7.44 11.56 -13.49
CA ILE A 376 6.63 11.67 -12.27
C ILE A 376 7.48 11.13 -11.12
N VAL A 377 7.78 11.98 -10.14
CA VAL A 377 8.49 11.59 -8.92
C VAL A 377 7.53 10.87 -7.99
N LEU A 378 7.83 9.63 -7.65
CA LEU A 378 7.01 8.81 -6.78
C LEU A 378 7.37 9.04 -5.31
N SER A 379 6.40 9.37 -4.48
CA SER A 379 6.60 9.43 -3.03
C SER A 379 7.09 8.08 -2.49
N PRO A 380 8.08 8.03 -1.60
CA PRO A 380 8.51 6.80 -0.94
C PRO A 380 7.43 6.22 -0.01
N GLU A 381 6.42 7.01 0.35
CA GLU A 381 5.32 6.60 1.23
C GLU A 381 4.14 5.97 0.46
N LEU A 382 4.18 5.96 -0.87
CA LEU A 382 3.13 5.33 -1.66
C LEU A 382 2.91 3.88 -1.25
N MET A 383 1.66 3.52 -1.10
CA MET A 383 1.28 2.13 -0.88
C MET A 383 1.46 1.34 -2.17
N PRO A 384 1.93 0.09 -2.11
CA PRO A 384 2.08 -0.72 -3.31
C PRO A 384 0.72 -1.07 -3.92
N THR A 385 0.71 -1.24 -5.24
CA THR A 385 -0.44 -1.80 -5.95
C THR A 385 -0.87 -3.12 -5.29
N THR A 386 -2.15 -3.22 -4.99
CA THR A 386 -2.68 -4.32 -4.17
C THR A 386 -4.03 -4.76 -4.68
N ALA A 387 -4.22 -6.07 -4.81
CA ALA A 387 -5.52 -6.67 -5.04
C ALA A 387 -5.64 -7.90 -4.15
N ILE A 388 -6.64 -7.91 -3.25
CA ILE A 388 -6.95 -9.06 -2.41
C ILE A 388 -8.46 -9.12 -2.12
N GLY A 389 -9.11 -10.14 -2.64
CA GLY A 389 -10.55 -10.29 -2.48
C GLY A 389 -11.32 -9.06 -2.96
N ARG A 390 -11.91 -8.32 -2.01
CA ARG A 390 -12.72 -7.14 -2.30
C ARG A 390 -12.02 -5.80 -2.03
N PHE A 391 -10.74 -5.84 -1.74
CA PHE A 391 -9.90 -4.66 -1.55
C PHE A 391 -8.94 -4.53 -2.74
N GLN A 392 -8.93 -3.37 -3.37
CA GLN A 392 -8.08 -3.07 -4.52
C GLN A 392 -7.51 -1.66 -4.39
N LEU A 393 -6.22 -1.54 -4.60
CA LEU A 393 -5.49 -0.28 -4.69
C LEU A 393 -4.71 -0.28 -6.00
N GLU A 394 -5.12 0.55 -6.92
CA GLU A 394 -4.61 0.61 -8.29
C GLU A 394 -4.06 1.99 -8.60
N TYR A 395 -3.14 2.04 -9.54
CA TYR A 395 -2.53 3.27 -10.02
C TYR A 395 -2.56 3.35 -11.54
N SER A 396 -2.64 4.57 -12.05
CA SER A 396 -2.48 4.84 -13.46
C SER A 396 -1.85 6.21 -13.71
N VAL A 397 -1.13 6.35 -14.80
CA VAL A 397 -0.66 7.64 -15.31
C VAL A 397 -1.71 8.20 -16.24
N VAL A 398 -2.18 9.40 -15.96
CA VAL A 398 -3.28 10.06 -16.66
C VAL A 398 -2.79 11.35 -17.29
N LEU A 399 -2.97 11.47 -18.60
CA LEU A 399 -2.78 12.71 -19.35
C LEU A 399 -4.12 13.41 -19.48
N PHE A 400 -4.20 14.63 -18.99
CA PHE A 400 -5.39 15.50 -19.07
C PHE A 400 -5.32 16.42 -20.29
N GLN A 401 -6.41 17.14 -20.54
CA GLN A 401 -6.42 18.25 -21.47
C GLN A 401 -5.33 19.25 -21.09
N PHE A 402 -4.71 19.82 -22.11
CA PHE A 402 -3.64 20.82 -21.91
C PHE A 402 -4.25 22.13 -21.40
N ASP A 403 -3.55 22.77 -20.47
CA ASP A 403 -3.96 24.01 -19.83
C ASP A 403 -3.00 25.13 -20.21
N ALA A 404 -3.48 26.07 -21.00
CA ALA A 404 -2.76 27.29 -21.36
C ALA A 404 -3.75 28.47 -21.42
N ASN A 405 -3.30 29.62 -20.91
CA ASN A 405 -4.17 30.81 -20.77
C ASN A 405 -4.92 31.23 -22.03
N SER A 406 -4.38 30.88 -23.21
CA SER A 406 -4.97 31.24 -24.50
C SER A 406 -5.69 30.09 -25.18
N PHE A 407 -5.73 28.92 -24.58
CA PHE A 407 -6.31 27.70 -25.14
C PHE A 407 -7.51 27.22 -24.32
N HIS A 408 -8.61 27.00 -25.00
CA HIS A 408 -9.84 26.46 -24.40
C HIS A 408 -10.19 25.13 -25.09
N PRO A 409 -9.97 23.98 -24.44
CA PRO A 409 -10.32 22.69 -25.01
C PRO A 409 -11.83 22.56 -25.21
N GLU A 410 -12.27 21.84 -26.25
CA GLU A 410 -13.69 21.61 -26.52
C GLU A 410 -14.37 20.75 -25.46
N ASN A 411 -13.60 19.91 -24.79
CA ASN A 411 -14.08 19.05 -23.71
C ASN A 411 -13.01 18.91 -22.63
N ASN A 412 -13.41 18.45 -21.45
CA ASN A 412 -12.51 18.20 -20.31
C ASN A 412 -12.24 16.71 -20.10
N ASN A 413 -12.33 15.89 -21.15
CA ASN A 413 -12.07 14.46 -21.04
C ASN A 413 -10.59 14.17 -20.79
N ILE A 414 -10.35 13.05 -20.13
CA ILE A 414 -9.00 12.48 -20.00
C ILE A 414 -8.54 12.08 -21.41
N LEU A 415 -7.31 12.45 -21.77
CA LEU A 415 -6.73 12.16 -23.09
C LEU A 415 -6.21 10.73 -23.14
N SER A 416 -5.45 10.31 -22.14
CA SER A 416 -4.95 8.95 -22.02
C SER A 416 -4.83 8.52 -20.59
N ASP A 417 -4.93 7.22 -20.38
CA ASP A 417 -4.92 6.56 -19.09
C ASP A 417 -4.17 5.23 -19.22
N CYS A 418 -3.06 5.11 -18.51
CA CYS A 418 -2.20 3.94 -18.56
C CYS A 418 -2.03 3.35 -17.15
N ALA A 419 -2.54 2.14 -16.95
CA ALA A 419 -2.37 1.44 -15.69
C ALA A 419 -0.89 1.16 -15.41
N VAL A 420 -0.48 1.38 -14.16
CA VAL A 420 0.89 1.13 -13.68
C VAL A 420 0.86 0.44 -12.33
N GLU A 421 1.94 -0.25 -11.99
CA GLU A 421 2.11 -0.86 -10.69
C GLU A 421 3.11 -0.06 -9.83
N ILE A 422 2.81 0.09 -8.55
CA ILE A 422 3.73 0.62 -7.56
C ILE A 422 4.31 -0.54 -6.75
N ALA A 423 5.62 -0.68 -6.83
CA ALA A 423 6.41 -1.71 -6.17
C ALA A 423 7.09 -1.18 -4.91
N THR A 424 7.60 -2.10 -4.07
CA THR A 424 8.20 -1.75 -2.77
C THR A 424 9.73 -1.82 -2.77
N ALA A 425 10.34 -2.54 -3.70
CA ALA A 425 11.78 -2.76 -3.76
C ALA A 425 12.31 -2.48 -5.17
N PHE A 426 13.56 -2.04 -5.26
CA PHE A 426 14.21 -1.75 -6.54
C PHE A 426 14.58 -3.03 -7.28
N PRO A 427 14.52 -3.02 -8.62
CA PRO A 427 15.10 -4.07 -9.44
C PRO A 427 16.63 -4.12 -9.22
N PRO A 428 17.28 -5.25 -9.55
CA PRO A 428 18.74 -5.30 -9.58
C PRO A 428 19.28 -4.40 -10.68
N GLY A 429 20.47 -3.81 -10.46
CA GLY A 429 21.16 -2.96 -11.43
C GLY A 429 21.16 -1.47 -11.07
N PRO A 430 21.59 -0.62 -12.02
CA PRO A 430 21.72 0.81 -11.83
C PRO A 430 20.34 1.48 -11.66
N ARG A 431 20.32 2.58 -10.91
CA ARG A 431 19.09 3.32 -10.60
C ARG A 431 19.04 4.63 -11.36
N GLN A 432 17.85 4.99 -11.81
CA GLN A 432 17.61 6.32 -12.34
C GLN A 432 17.83 7.37 -11.26
N ARG A 433 18.50 8.44 -11.61
CA ARG A 433 18.55 9.67 -10.82
C ARG A 433 17.39 10.56 -11.22
N MET A 434 16.82 11.26 -10.26
CA MET A 434 15.81 12.29 -10.53
C MET A 434 16.44 13.38 -11.39
N HIS A 435 15.67 13.92 -12.33
CA HIS A 435 16.10 15.08 -13.08
C HIS A 435 16.19 16.27 -12.13
N THR A 436 17.42 16.71 -11.87
CA THR A 436 17.65 18.01 -11.22
C THR A 436 17.53 19.04 -12.31
N GLY A 437 16.38 19.71 -12.41
CA GLY A 437 16.19 20.80 -13.38
C GLY A 437 17.35 21.81 -13.36
N PRO A 438 17.48 22.62 -14.42
CA PRO A 438 18.52 23.64 -14.52
C PRO A 438 18.41 24.66 -13.39
#